data_e8004c1b1e7ccee966facfc4bf471899
#
_entry.id   e8004c1b1e7ccee966facfc4bf471899
#
_cell.length_a   1.000
_cell.length_b   1.000
_cell.length_c   1.000
_cell.angle_alpha   90.00
_cell.angle_beta   90.00
_cell.angle_gamma   90.00
#
_symmetry.space_group_name_H-M   'P 1'
#
loop_
_entity.id
_entity.type
_entity.pdbx_description
1 polymer ?
#
loop_
_entity_poly.entity_id
_entity_poly.type
_entity_poly.pdbx_seq_one_letter_code
_entity_poly.pdbx_strand_id
1 'polypeptide(L)'
;LPSVKDVYVTMLPGGDYKETADKSGDLVKKGFNPVPHFPARSINSESELKEYVLRCKDLGVKQVLVIGGSREPIGKFDSSYQILETGYFDGIKIGIAGHPEGSPDISDSDLEKAMIDKKPYADYIVTQWLLDPQPIIDFISKQSVPVHVGITGPLKISSLIKFANIVGAKNSINFLKSNFTKALDLLKPKDPNDLIGKVKSHTDYFHIYTFGGLKETNKWLKENNYV
;
A
#
# COMPACT_ATOMS: atom_id res chain seq x y z
N LEU A 1 5.88 5.71 -18.35
CA LEU A 1 5.23 6.84 -17.65
C LEU A 1 6.32 7.71 -17.09
N PRO A 2 6.63 8.92 -17.65
CA PRO A 2 7.85 9.63 -17.30
C PRO A 2 7.89 10.16 -15.86
N SER A 3 6.78 10.32 -15.18
CA SER A 3 6.71 10.88 -13.83
C SER A 3 6.32 9.89 -12.75
N VAL A 4 5.64 8.78 -13.07
CA VAL A 4 5.42 7.67 -12.13
C VAL A 4 6.65 6.79 -12.18
N LYS A 5 7.53 6.93 -11.20
CA LYS A 5 8.76 6.12 -11.09
C LYS A 5 8.58 4.94 -10.14
N ASP A 6 7.82 5.12 -9.06
CA ASP A 6 7.64 4.10 -8.04
C ASP A 6 6.55 3.11 -8.47
N VAL A 7 6.91 1.85 -8.56
CA VAL A 7 6.00 0.76 -8.96
C VAL A 7 6.00 -0.31 -7.87
N TYR A 8 4.89 -0.45 -7.17
CA TYR A 8 4.74 -1.46 -6.14
C TYR A 8 4.56 -2.85 -6.75
N VAL A 9 5.35 -3.81 -6.27
CA VAL A 9 5.34 -5.20 -6.75
C VAL A 9 4.81 -6.08 -5.63
N THR A 10 3.54 -6.47 -5.75
CA THR A 10 2.87 -7.27 -4.72
C THR A 10 3.34 -8.70 -4.76
N MET A 11 3.79 -9.23 -3.62
CA MET A 11 3.90 -10.67 -3.41
C MET A 11 2.52 -11.22 -3.07
N LEU A 12 1.97 -12.04 -3.94
CA LEU A 12 0.65 -12.64 -3.74
C LEU A 12 0.72 -13.73 -2.64
N PRO A 13 -0.38 -13.97 -1.90
CA PRO A 13 -0.44 -15.09 -0.95
C PRO A 13 -0.12 -16.41 -1.63
N GLY A 14 0.91 -17.13 -1.12
CA GLY A 14 1.41 -18.37 -1.72
C GLY A 14 2.32 -18.20 -2.93
N GLY A 15 2.64 -16.95 -3.31
CA GLY A 15 3.61 -16.65 -4.37
C GLY A 15 5.06 -16.86 -3.92
N ASP A 16 5.94 -17.04 -4.89
CA ASP A 16 7.39 -17.14 -4.67
C ASP A 16 8.00 -15.74 -4.58
N TYR A 17 8.75 -15.47 -3.50
CA TYR A 17 9.48 -14.21 -3.35
C TYR A 17 10.50 -13.97 -4.47
N LYS A 18 11.05 -15.04 -5.07
CA LYS A 18 11.98 -14.95 -6.20
C LYS A 18 11.34 -14.29 -7.41
N GLU A 19 10.08 -14.65 -7.71
CA GLU A 19 9.32 -14.01 -8.79
C GLU A 19 9.13 -12.52 -8.52
N THR A 20 8.81 -12.14 -7.27
CA THR A 20 8.64 -10.74 -6.87
C THR A 20 9.94 -9.95 -7.00
N ALA A 21 11.07 -10.54 -6.57
CA ALA A 21 12.40 -9.94 -6.71
C ALA A 21 12.79 -9.78 -8.19
N ASP A 22 12.60 -10.83 -9.01
CA ASP A 22 12.96 -10.82 -10.43
C ASP A 22 12.14 -9.80 -11.23
N LYS A 23 10.83 -9.71 -10.96
CA LYS A 23 9.98 -8.65 -11.54
C LYS A 23 10.42 -7.25 -11.13
N SER A 24 10.86 -7.08 -9.88
CA SER A 24 11.45 -5.84 -9.42
C SER A 24 12.75 -5.52 -10.18
N GLY A 25 13.63 -6.47 -10.36
CA GLY A 25 14.85 -6.32 -11.17
C GLY A 25 14.56 -5.95 -12.63
N ASP A 26 13.53 -6.55 -13.24
CA ASP A 26 13.09 -6.19 -14.60
C ASP A 26 12.59 -4.73 -14.69
N LEU A 27 11.92 -4.25 -13.64
CA LEU A 27 11.49 -2.85 -13.55
C LEU A 27 12.66 -1.90 -13.38
N VAL A 28 13.68 -2.26 -12.58
CA VAL A 28 14.92 -1.47 -12.45
C VAL A 28 15.59 -1.30 -13.82
N LYS A 29 15.74 -2.40 -14.60
CA LYS A 29 16.32 -2.35 -15.96
C LYS A 29 15.54 -1.45 -16.91
N LYS A 30 14.25 -1.26 -16.68
CA LYS A 30 13.37 -0.37 -17.45
C LYS A 30 13.36 1.07 -16.95
N GLY A 31 14.16 1.41 -15.93
CA GLY A 31 14.27 2.75 -15.36
C GLY A 31 13.20 3.12 -14.34
N PHE A 32 12.41 2.14 -13.86
CA PHE A 32 11.49 2.33 -12.76
C PHE A 32 12.18 2.12 -11.41
N ASN A 33 11.53 2.58 -10.36
CA ASN A 33 11.91 2.35 -8.97
C ASN A 33 10.91 1.37 -8.34
N PRO A 34 11.17 0.06 -8.37
CA PRO A 34 10.25 -0.92 -7.83
C PRO A 34 10.23 -0.90 -6.30
N VAL A 35 9.04 -1.17 -5.74
CA VAL A 35 8.81 -1.31 -4.30
C VAL A 35 8.22 -2.70 -4.04
N PRO A 36 9.05 -3.75 -3.94
CA PRO A 36 8.54 -5.07 -3.61
C PRO A 36 7.95 -5.12 -2.21
N HIS A 37 6.85 -5.89 -2.08
CA HIS A 37 6.23 -6.17 -0.80
C HIS A 37 6.95 -7.29 -0.06
N PHE A 38 7.15 -7.10 1.23
CA PHE A 38 7.65 -8.11 2.17
C PHE A 38 6.54 -8.45 3.16
N PRO A 39 5.63 -9.40 2.82
CA PRO A 39 4.58 -9.83 3.73
C PRO A 39 5.13 -10.85 4.73
N ALA A 40 5.30 -10.47 6.00
CA ALA A 40 5.91 -11.28 7.05
C ALA A 40 5.31 -12.69 7.13
N ARG A 41 3.97 -12.79 7.12
CA ARG A 41 3.25 -14.07 7.22
C ARG A 41 3.40 -14.99 6.00
N SER A 42 4.05 -14.51 4.92
CA SER A 42 4.33 -15.30 3.71
C SER A 42 5.81 -15.69 3.60
N ILE A 43 6.60 -15.50 4.64
CA ILE A 43 8.03 -15.84 4.70
C ILE A 43 8.22 -17.04 5.62
N ASN A 44 8.78 -18.14 5.08
CA ASN A 44 8.89 -19.41 5.79
C ASN A 44 9.98 -19.38 6.89
N SER A 45 11.08 -18.67 6.65
CA SER A 45 12.24 -18.70 7.54
C SER A 45 13.05 -17.41 7.48
N GLU A 46 13.93 -17.24 8.45
CA GLU A 46 14.86 -16.12 8.46
C GLU A 46 15.88 -16.17 7.32
N SER A 47 16.30 -17.38 6.92
CA SER A 47 17.18 -17.56 5.76
C SER A 47 16.50 -17.13 4.47
N GLU A 48 15.21 -17.44 4.30
CA GLU A 48 14.40 -16.98 3.16
C GLU A 48 14.27 -15.45 3.15
N LEU A 49 13.97 -14.83 4.29
CA LEU A 49 13.92 -13.37 4.40
C LEU A 49 15.26 -12.75 3.97
N LYS A 50 16.36 -13.26 4.50
CA LYS A 50 17.71 -12.78 4.17
C LYS A 50 18.03 -12.93 2.69
N GLU A 51 17.72 -14.07 2.11
CA GLU A 51 17.92 -14.31 0.67
C GLU A 51 17.06 -13.34 -0.18
N TYR A 52 15.79 -13.14 0.19
CA TYR A 52 14.90 -12.22 -0.52
C TYR A 52 15.43 -10.79 -0.49
N VAL A 53 15.87 -10.31 0.68
CA VAL A 53 16.43 -8.95 0.82
C VAL A 53 17.74 -8.83 -0.01
N LEU A 54 18.66 -9.78 0.09
CA LEU A 54 19.91 -9.78 -0.68
C LEU A 54 19.65 -9.78 -2.18
N ARG A 55 18.73 -10.64 -2.65
CA ARG A 55 18.34 -10.69 -4.07
C ARG A 55 17.78 -9.34 -4.56
N CYS A 56 16.95 -8.69 -3.77
CA CYS A 56 16.45 -7.35 -4.10
C CYS A 56 17.60 -6.32 -4.18
N LYS A 57 18.54 -6.33 -3.23
CA LYS A 57 19.73 -5.46 -3.25
C LYS A 57 20.58 -5.66 -4.50
N ASP A 58 20.88 -6.91 -4.84
CA ASP A 58 21.70 -7.29 -6.00
C ASP A 58 21.02 -6.86 -7.33
N LEU A 59 19.70 -6.89 -7.38
CA LEU A 59 18.91 -6.43 -8.52
C LEU A 59 18.73 -4.91 -8.58
N GLY A 60 19.29 -4.16 -7.64
CA GLY A 60 19.28 -2.70 -7.62
C GLY A 60 18.02 -2.06 -7.04
N VAL A 61 17.19 -2.82 -6.31
CA VAL A 61 16.04 -2.30 -5.56
C VAL A 61 16.52 -1.34 -4.47
N LYS A 62 15.89 -0.16 -4.36
CA LYS A 62 16.28 0.90 -3.41
C LYS A 62 15.28 1.11 -2.28
N GLN A 63 14.08 0.57 -2.41
CA GLN A 63 13.03 0.71 -1.40
C GLN A 63 12.11 -0.50 -1.39
N VAL A 64 11.47 -0.74 -0.25
CA VAL A 64 10.58 -1.88 -0.02
C VAL A 64 9.34 -1.44 0.75
N LEU A 65 8.27 -2.23 0.68
CA LEU A 65 7.12 -2.10 1.56
C LEU A 65 7.01 -3.33 2.47
N VAL A 66 7.20 -3.13 3.77
CA VAL A 66 7.14 -4.20 4.78
C VAL A 66 5.74 -4.22 5.39
N ILE A 67 5.05 -5.36 5.26
CA ILE A 67 3.65 -5.56 5.70
C ILE A 67 3.49 -6.86 6.48
N GLY A 68 2.44 -6.97 7.28
CA GLY A 68 2.10 -8.22 7.99
C GLY A 68 1.69 -9.35 7.03
N GLY A 69 0.85 -9.02 6.07
CA GLY A 69 0.19 -9.99 5.18
C GLY A 69 -1.19 -10.39 5.69
N SER A 70 -2.03 -10.89 4.78
CA SER A 70 -3.47 -11.18 5.03
C SER A 70 -3.78 -12.65 5.29
N ARG A 71 -2.78 -13.51 5.42
CA ARG A 71 -2.91 -14.96 5.65
C ARG A 71 -2.39 -15.37 7.02
N GLU A 72 -2.70 -16.59 7.43
CA GLU A 72 -2.03 -17.23 8.57
C GLU A 72 -0.52 -17.35 8.30
N PRO A 73 0.33 -17.17 9.32
CA PRO A 73 1.77 -17.33 9.17
C PRO A 73 2.15 -18.71 8.67
N ILE A 74 3.04 -18.78 7.67
CA ILE A 74 3.57 -20.06 7.16
C ILE A 74 4.93 -20.41 7.78
N GLY A 75 5.52 -19.47 8.51
CA GLY A 75 6.81 -19.61 9.18
C GLY A 75 6.81 -18.95 10.56
N LYS A 76 7.98 -18.50 11.00
CA LYS A 76 8.14 -17.91 12.33
C LYS A 76 7.66 -16.46 12.46
N PHE A 77 7.42 -15.76 11.34
CA PHE A 77 7.05 -14.35 11.36
C PHE A 77 5.53 -14.18 11.25
N ASP A 78 4.91 -13.58 12.24
CA ASP A 78 3.48 -13.26 12.27
C ASP A 78 3.20 -11.76 12.09
N SER A 79 4.21 -10.91 12.25
CA SER A 79 4.09 -9.46 12.13
C SER A 79 5.24 -8.83 11.34
N SER A 80 4.95 -7.69 10.71
CA SER A 80 5.97 -6.90 10.01
C SER A 80 7.07 -6.41 10.95
N TYR A 81 6.78 -6.16 12.21
CA TYR A 81 7.76 -5.76 13.21
C TYR A 81 8.89 -6.79 13.35
N GLN A 82 8.55 -8.08 13.44
CA GLN A 82 9.55 -9.15 13.58
C GLN A 82 10.54 -9.22 12.43
N ILE A 83 10.11 -8.94 11.19
CA ILE A 83 11.06 -8.92 10.06
C ILE A 83 11.86 -7.62 10.02
N LEU A 84 11.33 -6.51 10.53
CA LEU A 84 12.08 -5.24 10.64
C LEU A 84 13.20 -5.35 11.68
N GLU A 85 12.97 -6.01 12.83
CA GLU A 85 13.95 -6.20 13.89
C GLU A 85 15.18 -7.00 13.45
N THR A 86 15.11 -7.77 12.35
CA THR A 86 16.25 -8.56 11.87
C THR A 86 17.44 -7.71 11.39
N GLY A 87 17.22 -6.43 11.08
CA GLY A 87 18.25 -5.52 10.55
C GLY A 87 18.68 -5.82 9.10
N TYR A 88 18.07 -6.79 8.40
CA TYR A 88 18.49 -7.14 7.04
C TYR A 88 18.23 -6.05 6.00
N PHE A 89 17.34 -5.10 6.29
CA PHE A 89 16.97 -4.02 5.38
C PHE A 89 17.95 -2.83 5.37
N ASP A 90 19.07 -2.90 6.08
CA ASP A 90 20.06 -1.81 6.11
C ASP A 90 20.43 -1.35 4.69
N GLY A 91 20.39 -0.02 4.48
CA GLY A 91 20.67 0.60 3.19
C GLY A 91 19.54 0.54 2.16
N ILE A 92 18.36 0.04 2.53
CA ILE A 92 17.13 0.10 1.73
C ILE A 92 16.12 1.02 2.42
N LYS A 93 15.45 1.87 1.66
CA LYS A 93 14.37 2.71 2.16
C LYS A 93 13.13 1.86 2.48
N ILE A 94 12.60 2.02 3.69
CA ILE A 94 11.54 1.16 4.23
C ILE A 94 10.21 1.91 4.30
N GLY A 95 9.20 1.44 3.56
CA GLY A 95 7.80 1.77 3.77
C GLY A 95 7.13 0.76 4.70
N ILE A 96 6.22 1.23 5.53
CA ILE A 96 5.35 0.38 6.37
C ILE A 96 3.88 0.66 6.09
N ALA A 97 3.00 -0.31 6.39
CA ALA A 97 1.57 -0.12 6.25
C ALA A 97 0.96 0.70 7.38
N GLY A 98 0.08 1.66 7.02
CA GLY A 98 -0.76 2.43 7.93
C GLY A 98 -2.25 2.15 7.72
N HIS A 99 -3.04 2.19 8.79
CA HIS A 99 -4.47 1.86 8.78
C HIS A 99 -5.32 2.97 9.42
N PRO A 100 -5.54 4.10 8.72
CA PRO A 100 -6.32 5.22 9.26
C PRO A 100 -7.75 4.87 9.66
N GLU A 101 -8.38 3.92 8.97
CA GLU A 101 -9.74 3.43 9.26
C GLU A 101 -9.76 2.16 10.13
N GLY A 102 -8.62 1.78 10.73
CA GLY A 102 -8.50 0.52 11.43
C GLY A 102 -8.32 -0.69 10.50
N SER A 103 -8.39 -1.89 11.07
CA SER A 103 -8.34 -3.17 10.36
C SER A 103 -9.47 -4.07 10.87
N PRO A 104 -10.08 -4.91 10.02
CA PRO A 104 -11.10 -5.85 10.49
C PRO A 104 -10.53 -6.95 11.40
N ASP A 105 -9.24 -7.24 11.28
CA ASP A 105 -8.58 -8.40 11.88
C ASP A 105 -7.70 -8.05 13.09
N ILE A 106 -7.54 -6.74 13.38
CA ILE A 106 -6.62 -6.26 14.42
C ILE A 106 -7.36 -5.17 15.22
N SER A 107 -7.27 -5.22 16.54
CA SER A 107 -7.86 -4.18 17.41
C SER A 107 -7.15 -2.83 17.22
N ASP A 108 -7.86 -1.73 17.51
CA ASP A 108 -7.29 -0.38 17.39
C ASP A 108 -6.08 -0.21 18.32
N SER A 109 -6.11 -0.78 19.52
CA SER A 109 -4.98 -0.76 20.47
C SER A 109 -3.77 -1.52 19.93
N ASP A 110 -3.97 -2.67 19.27
CA ASP A 110 -2.87 -3.45 18.67
C ASP A 110 -2.32 -2.75 17.42
N LEU A 111 -3.17 -2.08 16.64
CA LEU A 111 -2.73 -1.25 15.51
C LEU A 111 -1.87 -0.08 15.97
N GLU A 112 -2.28 0.60 17.05
CA GLU A 112 -1.51 1.71 17.63
C GLU A 112 -0.15 1.22 18.15
N LYS A 113 -0.14 0.13 18.93
CA LYS A 113 1.09 -0.51 19.40
C LYS A 113 2.00 -0.92 18.23
N ALA A 114 1.45 -1.61 17.23
CA ALA A 114 2.21 -2.03 16.04
C ALA A 114 2.78 -0.83 15.27
N MET A 115 2.09 0.31 15.24
CA MET A 115 2.61 1.54 14.62
C MET A 115 3.78 2.12 15.43
N ILE A 116 3.67 2.16 16.77
CA ILE A 116 4.74 2.62 17.67
C ILE A 116 5.99 1.75 17.46
N ASP A 117 5.83 0.42 17.45
CA ASP A 117 6.93 -0.54 17.34
C ASP A 117 7.65 -0.45 15.98
N LYS A 118 6.91 -0.23 14.88
CA LYS A 118 7.45 -0.19 13.50
C LYS A 118 8.04 1.16 13.10
N LYS A 119 7.52 2.25 13.67
CA LYS A 119 7.87 3.61 13.25
C LYS A 119 9.37 3.92 13.30
N PRO A 120 10.18 3.41 14.26
CA PRO A 120 11.62 3.62 14.27
C PRO A 120 12.38 3.08 13.07
N TYR A 121 11.79 2.13 12.33
CA TYR A 121 12.38 1.50 11.14
C TYR A 121 11.89 2.14 9.84
N ALA A 122 10.88 3.01 9.89
CA ALA A 122 10.17 3.48 8.72
C ALA A 122 10.71 4.79 8.18
N ASP A 123 10.98 4.84 6.89
CA ASP A 123 11.23 6.08 6.15
C ASP A 123 9.93 6.74 5.69
N TYR A 124 8.85 5.97 5.50
CA TYR A 124 7.52 6.45 5.11
C TYR A 124 6.44 5.44 5.46
N ILE A 125 5.20 5.90 5.45
CA ILE A 125 4.01 5.07 5.67
C ILE A 125 3.17 5.06 4.39
N VAL A 126 2.65 3.90 4.01
CA VAL A 126 1.65 3.76 2.94
C VAL A 126 0.33 3.36 3.56
N THR A 127 -0.72 4.17 3.37
CA THR A 127 -2.03 3.82 3.93
C THR A 127 -2.78 2.82 3.04
N GLN A 128 -3.73 2.10 3.62
CA GLN A 128 -4.79 1.47 2.83
C GLN A 128 -5.46 2.52 1.95
N TRP A 129 -6.15 2.11 0.88
CA TRP A 129 -6.96 3.03 0.10
C TRP A 129 -8.19 3.47 0.90
N LEU A 130 -8.56 4.74 0.76
CA LEU A 130 -9.58 5.39 1.57
C LEU A 130 -10.44 6.30 0.69
N LEU A 131 -11.62 6.64 1.20
CA LEU A 131 -12.57 7.52 0.53
C LEU A 131 -13.00 8.69 1.41
N ASP A 132 -12.92 8.54 2.73
CA ASP A 132 -13.19 9.59 3.70
C ASP A 132 -11.88 10.35 4.00
N PRO A 133 -11.84 11.68 3.79
CA PRO A 133 -10.65 12.47 4.07
C PRO A 133 -10.34 12.62 5.56
N GLN A 134 -11.34 12.58 6.46
CA GLN A 134 -11.12 12.93 7.86
C GLN A 134 -10.20 11.92 8.58
N PRO A 135 -10.41 10.60 8.49
CA PRO A 135 -9.48 9.63 9.08
C PRO A 135 -8.05 9.75 8.53
N ILE A 136 -7.91 10.15 7.25
CA ILE A 136 -6.60 10.37 6.63
C ILE A 136 -5.89 11.55 7.29
N ILE A 137 -6.57 12.70 7.40
CA ILE A 137 -6.03 13.94 7.97
C ILE A 137 -5.63 13.71 9.43
N ASP A 138 -6.50 13.07 10.21
CA ASP A 138 -6.25 12.73 11.61
C ASP A 138 -5.07 11.78 11.76
N PHE A 139 -4.92 10.83 10.84
CA PHE A 139 -3.79 9.91 10.82
C PHE A 139 -2.48 10.63 10.50
N ILE A 140 -2.46 11.44 9.43
CA ILE A 140 -1.26 12.19 9.00
C ILE A 140 -0.75 13.08 10.12
N SER A 141 -1.64 13.78 10.83
CA SER A 141 -1.27 14.70 11.91
C SER A 141 -0.50 14.06 13.07
N LYS A 142 -0.61 12.73 13.22
CA LYS A 142 0.06 11.93 14.27
C LYS A 142 1.39 11.33 13.80
N GLN A 143 1.77 11.50 12.51
CA GLN A 143 2.97 10.87 11.97
C GLN A 143 4.15 11.84 11.91
N SER A 144 5.36 11.31 12.13
CA SER A 144 6.63 12.06 12.04
C SER A 144 7.39 11.77 10.74
N VAL A 145 6.90 10.83 9.93
CA VAL A 145 7.47 10.45 8.63
C VAL A 145 6.44 10.70 7.52
N PRO A 146 6.87 10.87 6.26
CA PRO A 146 5.94 11.06 5.15
C PRO A 146 4.88 9.99 5.05
N VAL A 147 3.63 10.39 4.78
CA VAL A 147 2.51 9.47 4.58
C VAL A 147 2.08 9.51 3.11
N HIS A 148 2.23 8.38 2.44
CA HIS A 148 1.72 8.13 1.10
C HIS A 148 0.26 7.69 1.21
N VAL A 149 -0.65 8.58 0.90
CA VAL A 149 -2.09 8.33 1.03
C VAL A 149 -2.58 7.39 -0.06
N GLY A 150 -3.17 6.29 0.35
CA GLY A 150 -3.78 5.32 -0.54
C GLY A 150 -5.06 5.88 -1.18
N ILE A 151 -5.06 5.99 -2.50
CA ILE A 151 -6.22 6.36 -3.31
C ILE A 151 -6.50 5.27 -4.34
N THR A 152 -7.70 5.24 -4.89
CA THR A 152 -7.98 4.39 -6.05
C THR A 152 -7.79 5.19 -7.34
N GLY A 153 -7.46 4.51 -8.44
CA GLY A 153 -7.70 5.08 -9.77
C GLY A 153 -9.20 5.30 -10.03
N PRO A 154 -9.58 5.87 -11.18
CA PRO A 154 -10.99 6.07 -11.54
C PRO A 154 -11.66 4.71 -11.78
N LEU A 155 -12.40 4.23 -10.78
CA LEU A 155 -13.10 2.96 -10.78
C LEU A 155 -14.61 3.16 -10.58
N LYS A 156 -15.40 2.25 -11.15
CA LYS A 156 -16.85 2.21 -10.88
C LYS A 156 -17.08 1.96 -9.40
N ILE A 157 -18.08 2.62 -8.83
CA ILE A 157 -18.42 2.50 -7.40
C ILE A 157 -18.73 1.03 -7.04
N SER A 158 -19.37 0.28 -7.93
CA SER A 158 -19.62 -1.15 -7.73
C SER A 158 -18.32 -1.97 -7.58
N SER A 159 -17.26 -1.62 -8.33
CA SER A 159 -15.94 -2.24 -8.18
C SER A 159 -15.28 -1.84 -6.86
N LEU A 160 -15.40 -0.58 -6.46
CA LEU A 160 -14.88 -0.10 -5.17
C LEU A 160 -15.53 -0.85 -4.00
N ILE A 161 -16.85 -1.05 -4.02
CA ILE A 161 -17.56 -1.84 -2.99
C ILE A 161 -17.03 -3.27 -2.93
N LYS A 162 -16.81 -3.91 -4.10
CA LYS A 162 -16.24 -5.26 -4.17
C LYS A 162 -14.85 -5.32 -3.52
N PHE A 163 -13.96 -4.40 -3.88
CA PHE A 163 -12.61 -4.36 -3.32
C PHE A 163 -12.59 -3.97 -1.84
N ALA A 164 -13.47 -3.06 -1.40
CA ALA A 164 -13.61 -2.70 0.00
C ALA A 164 -14.00 -3.90 0.88
N ASN A 165 -14.87 -4.76 0.38
CA ASN A 165 -15.23 -6.01 1.08
C ASN A 165 -14.03 -6.98 1.17
N ILE A 166 -13.21 -7.07 0.13
CA ILE A 166 -12.04 -7.95 0.10
C ILE A 166 -10.96 -7.49 1.09
N VAL A 167 -10.73 -6.17 1.19
CA VAL A 167 -9.69 -5.60 2.08
C VAL A 167 -10.21 -5.18 3.45
N GLY A 168 -11.50 -5.37 3.72
CA GLY A 168 -12.10 -5.05 5.01
C GLY A 168 -12.27 -3.55 5.31
N ALA A 169 -12.29 -2.68 4.30
CA ALA A 169 -12.43 -1.23 4.45
C ALA A 169 -13.89 -0.84 4.79
N LYS A 170 -14.34 -1.12 6.03
CA LYS A 170 -15.73 -0.98 6.47
C LYS A 170 -16.23 0.46 6.40
N ASN A 171 -15.43 1.43 6.82
CA ASN A 171 -15.82 2.84 6.81
C ASN A 171 -15.94 3.37 5.38
N SER A 172 -15.04 3.00 4.49
CA SER A 172 -15.13 3.30 3.06
C SER A 172 -16.37 2.67 2.42
N ILE A 173 -16.77 1.46 2.83
CA ILE A 173 -18.04 0.83 2.40
C ILE A 173 -19.24 1.64 2.88
N ASN A 174 -19.25 2.03 4.15
CA ASN A 174 -20.34 2.82 4.74
C ASN A 174 -20.43 4.20 4.06
N PHE A 175 -19.29 4.84 3.81
CA PHE A 175 -19.23 6.08 3.05
C PHE A 175 -19.84 5.92 1.63
N LEU A 176 -19.50 4.86 0.92
CA LEU A 176 -20.08 4.58 -0.40
C LEU A 176 -21.60 4.36 -0.32
N LYS A 177 -22.05 3.56 0.64
CA LYS A 177 -23.48 3.26 0.81
C LYS A 177 -24.30 4.50 1.18
N SER A 178 -23.79 5.40 2.03
CA SER A 178 -24.47 6.60 2.44
C SER A 178 -24.53 7.69 1.36
N ASN A 179 -23.51 7.76 0.49
CA ASN A 179 -23.41 8.82 -0.52
C ASN A 179 -23.91 8.40 -1.91
N PHE A 180 -24.07 7.11 -2.18
CA PHE A 180 -24.44 6.59 -3.50
C PHE A 180 -25.57 5.57 -3.37
N THR A 181 -26.80 6.07 -3.26
CA THR A 181 -27.99 5.25 -3.03
C THR A 181 -28.70 4.83 -4.32
N LYS A 182 -28.47 5.54 -5.44
CA LYS A 182 -29.13 5.26 -6.73
C LYS A 182 -28.30 4.26 -7.55
N ALA A 183 -28.98 3.28 -8.15
CA ALA A 183 -28.32 2.25 -8.98
C ALA A 183 -27.46 2.85 -10.11
N LEU A 184 -27.87 3.97 -10.69
CA LEU A 184 -27.12 4.67 -11.73
C LEU A 184 -25.79 5.27 -11.21
N ASP A 185 -25.73 5.66 -9.95
CA ASP A 185 -24.51 6.22 -9.35
C ASP A 185 -23.44 5.13 -9.16
N LEU A 186 -23.87 3.89 -8.90
CA LEU A 186 -22.95 2.74 -8.75
C LEU A 186 -22.19 2.39 -10.05
N LEU A 187 -22.67 2.85 -11.18
CA LEU A 187 -22.04 2.62 -12.48
C LEU A 187 -21.08 3.74 -12.89
N LYS A 188 -21.13 4.88 -12.21
CA LYS A 188 -20.24 6.01 -12.49
C LYS A 188 -18.84 5.74 -11.92
N PRO A 189 -17.77 6.13 -12.61
CA PRO A 189 -16.45 6.15 -12.01
C PRO A 189 -16.39 7.26 -10.95
N LYS A 190 -15.76 6.97 -9.80
CA LYS A 190 -15.44 8.00 -8.83
C LYS A 190 -14.18 8.72 -9.28
N ASP A 191 -14.19 10.05 -9.23
CA ASP A 191 -13.01 10.86 -9.53
C ASP A 191 -12.07 10.89 -8.31
N PRO A 192 -10.83 10.41 -8.43
CA PRO A 192 -9.85 10.49 -7.35
C PRO A 192 -9.50 11.93 -6.93
N ASN A 193 -9.68 12.92 -7.81
CA ASN A 193 -9.39 14.32 -7.54
C ASN A 193 -10.22 14.88 -6.38
N ASP A 194 -11.42 14.35 -6.14
CA ASP A 194 -12.26 14.78 -5.00
C ASP A 194 -11.55 14.57 -3.66
N LEU A 195 -10.88 13.43 -3.49
CA LEU A 195 -10.13 13.12 -2.27
C LEU A 195 -8.79 13.85 -2.24
N ILE A 196 -8.05 13.84 -3.35
CA ILE A 196 -6.77 14.55 -3.49
C ILE A 196 -6.94 16.00 -3.10
N GLY A 197 -7.96 16.69 -3.64
CA GLY A 197 -8.24 18.09 -3.35
C GLY A 197 -8.44 18.40 -1.87
N LYS A 198 -8.99 17.45 -1.10
CA LYS A 198 -9.27 17.59 0.34
C LYS A 198 -8.05 17.29 1.23
N VAL A 199 -7.10 16.46 0.77
CA VAL A 199 -5.96 16.03 1.60
C VAL A 199 -4.61 16.59 1.17
N LYS A 200 -4.50 17.21 -0.03
CA LYS A 200 -3.24 17.72 -0.59
C LYS A 200 -2.55 18.81 0.25
N SER A 201 -3.27 19.48 1.14
CA SER A 201 -2.67 20.43 2.09
C SER A 201 -1.93 19.75 3.25
N HIS A 202 -2.09 18.42 3.40
CA HIS A 202 -1.50 17.63 4.47
C HIS A 202 -0.42 16.66 3.98
N THR A 203 -0.41 16.33 2.68
CA THR A 203 0.62 15.49 2.05
C THR A 203 0.69 15.72 0.55
N ASP A 204 1.90 15.60 -0.01
CA ASP A 204 2.16 15.60 -1.46
C ASP A 204 2.29 14.18 -2.03
N TYR A 205 2.18 13.14 -1.18
CA TYR A 205 2.45 11.76 -1.57
C TYR A 205 1.17 10.95 -1.66
N PHE A 206 0.93 10.36 -2.85
CA PHE A 206 -0.22 9.50 -3.10
C PHE A 206 0.22 8.15 -3.64
N HIS A 207 -0.36 7.08 -3.09
CA HIS A 207 -0.22 5.72 -3.57
C HIS A 207 -1.49 5.28 -4.29
N ILE A 208 -1.39 4.93 -5.58
CA ILE A 208 -2.56 4.64 -6.42
C ILE A 208 -2.78 3.14 -6.52
N TYR A 209 -3.90 2.68 -5.97
CA TYR A 209 -4.40 1.31 -6.15
C TYR A 209 -5.18 1.23 -7.46
N THR A 210 -4.61 0.57 -8.47
CA THR A 210 -5.22 0.49 -9.81
C THR A 210 -6.31 -0.57 -9.93
N PHE A 211 -6.30 -1.61 -9.09
CA PHE A 211 -7.28 -2.71 -9.08
C PHE A 211 -7.61 -3.25 -10.48
N GLY A 212 -6.59 -3.43 -11.31
CA GLY A 212 -6.74 -3.87 -12.69
C GLY A 212 -7.11 -2.78 -13.71
N GLY A 213 -7.48 -1.59 -13.24
CA GLY A 213 -7.81 -0.42 -14.09
C GLY A 213 -6.58 0.40 -14.50
N LEU A 214 -5.49 -0.25 -14.92
CA LEU A 214 -4.25 0.45 -15.26
C LEU A 214 -4.41 1.41 -16.44
N LYS A 215 -5.21 1.05 -17.45
CA LYS A 215 -5.45 1.90 -18.64
C LYS A 215 -6.21 3.18 -18.26
N GLU A 216 -7.26 3.03 -17.48
CA GLU A 216 -8.10 4.11 -17.00
C GLU A 216 -7.31 5.03 -16.06
N THR A 217 -6.52 4.45 -15.17
CA THR A 217 -5.62 5.19 -14.27
C THR A 217 -4.58 5.99 -15.07
N ASN A 218 -3.94 5.37 -16.07
CA ASN A 218 -2.97 6.07 -16.92
C ASN A 218 -3.60 7.22 -17.73
N LYS A 219 -4.81 7.01 -18.24
CA LYS A 219 -5.58 8.05 -18.94
C LYS A 219 -5.86 9.23 -17.98
N TRP A 220 -6.40 8.93 -16.80
CA TRP A 220 -6.71 9.93 -15.79
C TRP A 220 -5.46 10.73 -15.33
N LEU A 221 -4.32 10.06 -15.10
CA LEU A 221 -3.06 10.72 -14.75
C LEU A 221 -2.63 11.74 -15.81
N LYS A 222 -2.73 11.39 -17.10
CA LYS A 222 -2.41 12.28 -18.22
C LYS A 222 -3.38 13.46 -18.34
N GLU A 223 -4.69 13.21 -18.23
CA GLU A 223 -5.72 14.23 -18.32
C GLU A 223 -5.64 15.27 -17.21
N ASN A 224 -5.06 14.90 -16.06
CA ASN A 224 -4.89 15.79 -14.90
C ASN A 224 -3.45 16.31 -14.73
N ASN A 225 -2.57 16.10 -15.71
CA ASN A 225 -1.17 16.54 -15.68
C ASN A 225 -0.36 16.03 -14.48
N TYR A 226 -0.68 14.84 -13.97
CA TYR A 226 0.11 14.17 -12.93
C TYR A 226 1.32 13.41 -13.49
N VAL A 227 1.37 13.21 -14.80
CA VAL A 227 2.42 12.50 -15.53
C VAL A 227 2.66 13.12 -16.91
#